data_ccaa263b34dcfb087e6946d82ef19a5a
#
_entry.id   ccaa263b34dcfb087e6946d82ef19a5a
#
_cell.length_a   1.000
_cell.length_b   1.000
_cell.length_c   1.000
_cell.angle_alpha   90.00
_cell.angle_beta   90.00
_cell.angle_gamma   90.00
#
_symmetry.space_group_name_H-M   'P 1'
#
loop_
_entity.id
_entity.type
_entity.pdbx_description
1 polymer ?
#
loop_
_entity_poly.entity_id
_entity_poly.type
_entity_poly.pdbx_seq_one_letter_code
_entity_poly.pdbx_strand_id
1 'polypeptide(L)'
;RKLRPLNILSISGNYESKASFCLRKYNFWIQFGLFRRQELQSSMMNSPFYGWDYAFVLNVLRHGDVFVHDLPLMKFYSKGASGQGVSEFLRQQKLSKQFLLLPHAPLTKWCLKNIGIVFFLKNIDFFIKLNFLAIISMIIDTTKK
;
A
#
# COMPACT_ATOMS: atom_id res chain seq x y z
N ARG A 1 4.14 -5.95 -26.76
CA ARG A 1 4.52 -6.18 -25.35
C ARG A 1 3.50 -7.13 -24.73
N LYS A 2 3.93 -8.31 -24.29
CA LYS A 2 3.07 -9.25 -23.56
C LYS A 2 2.61 -8.57 -22.25
N LEU A 3 1.31 -8.42 -22.07
CA LEU A 3 0.71 -8.01 -20.80
C LEU A 3 1.02 -9.12 -19.79
N ARG A 4 1.71 -8.78 -18.70
CA ARG A 4 1.86 -9.71 -17.59
C ARG A 4 0.59 -9.64 -16.76
N PRO A 5 -0.08 -10.77 -16.48
CA PRO A 5 -1.24 -10.75 -15.57
C PRO A 5 -0.76 -10.30 -14.19
N LEU A 6 -1.49 -9.38 -13.60
CA LEU A 6 -1.31 -9.06 -12.18
C LEU A 6 -1.89 -10.23 -11.38
N ASN A 7 -1.07 -10.85 -10.55
CA ASN A 7 -1.53 -11.89 -9.63
C ASN A 7 -2.31 -11.24 -8.46
N ILE A 8 -3.47 -10.69 -8.77
CA ILE A 8 -4.41 -10.23 -7.76
C ILE A 8 -5.22 -11.45 -7.34
N LEU A 9 -5.37 -11.65 -6.03
CA LEU A 9 -6.08 -12.79 -5.46
C LEU A 9 -7.36 -12.31 -4.79
N SER A 10 -8.43 -13.09 -4.92
CA SER A 10 -9.64 -12.92 -4.13
C SER A 10 -9.33 -13.11 -2.65
N ILE A 11 -9.94 -12.29 -1.79
CA ILE A 11 -9.69 -12.27 -0.35
C ILE A 11 -11.02 -12.31 0.36
N SER A 12 -11.21 -13.29 1.26
CA SER A 12 -12.39 -13.43 2.09
C SER A 12 -12.02 -13.83 3.53
N GLY A 13 -12.97 -13.68 4.45
CA GLY A 13 -12.81 -14.07 5.85
C GLY A 13 -12.85 -12.89 6.83
N ASN A 14 -12.38 -13.11 8.05
CA ASN A 14 -12.34 -12.04 9.04
C ASN A 14 -11.30 -10.98 8.67
N TYR A 15 -11.47 -9.76 9.24
CA TYR A 15 -10.64 -8.60 8.89
C TYR A 15 -9.14 -8.84 9.10
N GLU A 16 -8.74 -9.42 10.23
CA GLU A 16 -7.33 -9.62 10.56
C GLU A 16 -6.65 -10.57 9.56
N SER A 17 -7.32 -11.65 9.20
CA SER A 17 -6.85 -12.61 8.19
C SER A 17 -6.72 -11.97 6.82
N LYS A 18 -7.75 -11.22 6.40
CA LYS A 18 -7.74 -10.48 5.12
C LYS A 18 -6.60 -9.47 5.06
N ALA A 19 -6.43 -8.68 6.11
CA ALA A 19 -5.38 -7.66 6.21
C ALA A 19 -3.98 -8.29 6.18
N SER A 20 -3.74 -9.34 6.97
CA SER A 20 -2.46 -10.06 6.98
C SER A 20 -2.16 -10.71 5.63
N PHE A 21 -3.16 -11.31 4.98
CA PHE A 21 -3.01 -11.89 3.65
C PHE A 21 -2.62 -10.81 2.62
N CYS A 22 -3.31 -9.65 2.64
CA CYS A 22 -3.03 -8.55 1.76
C CYS A 22 -1.58 -8.04 1.91
N LEU A 23 -1.11 -7.86 3.15
CA LEU A 23 0.28 -7.47 3.42
C LEU A 23 1.29 -8.50 2.89
N ARG A 24 1.10 -9.77 3.21
CA ARG A 24 2.03 -10.86 2.83
C ARG A 24 2.10 -11.13 1.33
N LYS A 25 0.99 -10.94 0.62
CA LYS A 25 0.90 -11.14 -0.85
C LYS A 25 1.12 -9.85 -1.64
N TYR A 26 1.36 -8.72 -0.98
CA TYR A 26 1.50 -7.41 -1.63
C TYR A 26 0.33 -7.08 -2.56
N ASN A 27 -0.90 -7.46 -2.16
CA ASN A 27 -2.09 -7.36 -3.00
C ASN A 27 -2.74 -5.97 -2.92
N PHE A 28 -1.96 -4.92 -3.19
CA PHE A 28 -2.41 -3.51 -3.09
C PHE A 28 -3.02 -2.96 -4.37
N TRP A 29 -3.00 -3.72 -5.44
CA TRP A 29 -3.68 -3.40 -6.69
C TRP A 29 -5.20 -3.31 -6.54
N ILE A 30 -5.74 -3.82 -5.42
CA ILE A 30 -7.13 -3.65 -5.00
C ILE A 30 -7.58 -2.18 -5.06
N GLN A 31 -6.69 -1.22 -4.78
CA GLN A 31 -7.00 0.21 -4.83
C GLN A 31 -7.55 0.69 -6.20
N PHE A 32 -7.30 -0.06 -7.27
CA PHE A 32 -7.80 0.25 -8.61
C PHE A 32 -9.07 -0.54 -8.96
N GLY A 33 -9.68 -1.21 -7.99
CA GLY A 33 -10.90 -1.99 -8.14
C GLY A 33 -12.16 -1.12 -8.18
N LEU A 34 -13.29 -1.78 -8.32
CA LEU A 34 -14.60 -1.18 -8.18
C LEU A 34 -15.08 -1.30 -6.74
N PHE A 35 -15.55 -0.20 -6.18
CA PHE A 35 -16.01 -0.12 -4.80
C PHE A 35 -17.45 0.39 -4.75
N ARG A 36 -18.19 -0.03 -3.75
CA ARG A 36 -19.43 0.64 -3.41
C ARG A 36 -19.10 2.04 -2.89
N ARG A 37 -19.88 3.02 -3.28
CA ARG A 37 -19.60 4.44 -2.97
C ARG A 37 -19.47 4.70 -1.47
N GLN A 38 -20.34 4.12 -0.66
CA GLN A 38 -20.34 4.35 0.79
C GLN A 38 -19.07 3.80 1.45
N GLU A 39 -18.68 2.57 1.10
CA GLU A 39 -17.46 1.94 1.60
C GLU A 39 -16.20 2.66 1.12
N LEU A 40 -16.20 3.15 -0.12
CA LEU A 40 -15.11 3.97 -0.63
C LEU A 40 -14.98 5.26 0.20
N GLN A 41 -16.07 6.00 0.41
CA GLN A 41 -16.06 7.24 1.17
C GLN A 41 -15.58 7.04 2.61
N SER A 42 -16.05 5.97 3.28
CA SER A 42 -15.63 5.65 4.66
C SER A 42 -14.18 5.17 4.77
N SER A 43 -13.61 4.68 3.67
CA SER A 43 -12.23 4.17 3.62
C SER A 43 -11.21 5.24 3.24
N MET A 44 -11.66 6.38 2.68
CA MET A 44 -10.78 7.49 2.31
C MET A 44 -10.15 8.13 3.52
N MET A 45 -8.90 8.56 3.36
CA MET A 45 -8.16 9.24 4.42
C MET A 45 -8.12 10.75 4.16
N ASN A 46 -8.27 11.54 5.23
CA ASN A 46 -8.28 12.99 5.14
C ASN A 46 -6.93 13.59 4.76
N SER A 47 -5.83 12.88 5.05
CA SER A 47 -4.48 13.35 4.76
C SER A 47 -3.64 12.22 4.17
N PRO A 48 -3.17 12.36 2.94
CA PRO A 48 -2.28 11.39 2.33
C PRO A 48 -0.90 11.42 3.02
N PHE A 49 -0.29 10.25 3.17
CA PHE A 49 1.08 10.07 3.66
C PHE A 49 1.78 8.98 2.84
N TYR A 50 3.08 8.84 2.97
CA TYR A 50 3.78 7.80 2.23
C TYR A 50 3.32 6.39 2.68
N GLY A 51 2.78 5.61 1.74
CA GLY A 51 2.11 4.34 2.02
C GLY A 51 0.61 4.45 2.34
N TRP A 52 -0.03 5.59 2.03
CA TRP A 52 -1.47 5.77 2.23
C TRP A 52 -2.32 4.76 1.44
N ASP A 53 -1.83 4.29 0.30
CA ASP A 53 -2.45 3.26 -0.52
C ASP A 53 -2.59 1.93 0.24
N TYR A 54 -1.60 1.55 1.03
CA TYR A 54 -1.70 0.40 1.93
C TYR A 54 -2.79 0.61 2.98
N ALA A 55 -2.80 1.76 3.64
CA ALA A 55 -3.79 2.07 4.65
C ALA A 55 -5.21 2.13 4.07
N PHE A 56 -5.36 2.69 2.86
CA PHE A 56 -6.63 2.71 2.13
C PHE A 56 -7.14 1.29 1.89
N VAL A 57 -6.31 0.40 1.32
CA VAL A 57 -6.70 -0.99 1.09
C VAL A 57 -7.07 -1.71 2.38
N LEU A 58 -6.28 -1.51 3.45
CA LEU A 58 -6.59 -2.08 4.76
C LEU A 58 -7.92 -1.56 5.33
N ASN A 59 -8.29 -0.29 5.09
CA ASN A 59 -9.60 0.24 5.46
C ASN A 59 -10.72 -0.42 4.65
N VAL A 60 -10.57 -0.53 3.34
CA VAL A 60 -11.56 -1.15 2.46
C VAL A 60 -11.86 -2.60 2.89
N LEU A 61 -10.85 -3.36 3.27
CA LEU A 61 -11.00 -4.75 3.74
C LEU A 61 -11.85 -4.90 5.00
N ARG A 62 -12.15 -3.82 5.73
CA ARG A 62 -13.10 -3.85 6.86
C ARG A 62 -14.55 -4.00 6.42
N HIS A 63 -14.86 -3.51 5.22
CA HIS A 63 -16.25 -3.40 4.75
C HIS A 63 -16.71 -4.62 3.94
N GLY A 64 -15.79 -5.47 3.50
CA GLY A 64 -16.19 -6.63 2.71
C GLY A 64 -15.04 -7.50 2.24
N ASP A 65 -15.38 -8.39 1.35
CA ASP A 65 -14.46 -9.29 0.68
C ASP A 65 -14.04 -8.72 -0.67
N VAL A 66 -12.94 -9.21 -1.20
CA VAL A 66 -12.44 -8.84 -2.52
C VAL A 66 -12.64 -9.99 -3.48
N PHE A 67 -13.34 -9.73 -4.57
CA PHE A 67 -13.52 -10.68 -5.67
C PHE A 67 -12.70 -10.20 -6.87
N VAL A 68 -11.92 -11.11 -7.43
CA VAL A 68 -11.14 -10.83 -8.64
C VAL A 68 -11.83 -11.44 -9.84
N HIS A 69 -12.00 -10.62 -10.87
CA HIS A 69 -12.49 -11.05 -12.17
C HIS A 69 -11.29 -11.45 -13.05
N ASP A 70 -11.40 -12.58 -13.73
CA ASP A 70 -10.34 -13.11 -14.62
C ASP A 70 -10.19 -12.32 -15.92
N LEU A 71 -11.07 -11.35 -16.16
CA LEU A 71 -11.01 -10.51 -17.35
C LEU A 71 -10.03 -9.36 -17.17
N PRO A 72 -9.16 -9.05 -18.17
CA PRO A 72 -8.24 -7.92 -18.11
C PRO A 72 -8.97 -6.60 -18.36
N LEU A 73 -9.65 -6.09 -17.34
CA LEU A 73 -10.46 -4.88 -17.42
C LEU A 73 -9.64 -3.57 -17.38
N MET A 74 -8.34 -3.64 -17.02
CA MET A 74 -7.51 -2.44 -16.86
C MET A 74 -6.11 -2.64 -17.43
N LYS A 75 -5.59 -1.59 -18.09
CA LYS A 75 -4.21 -1.52 -18.58
C LYS A 75 -3.45 -0.47 -17.77
N PHE A 76 -2.30 -0.86 -17.22
CA PHE A 76 -1.41 0.06 -16.52
C PHE A 76 -0.27 0.51 -17.44
N TYR A 77 0.02 1.80 -17.40
CA TYR A 77 1.18 2.38 -18.08
C TYR A 77 2.31 2.57 -17.07
N SER A 78 3.52 2.13 -17.43
CA SER A 78 4.70 2.19 -16.57
C SER A 78 5.25 3.62 -16.33
N LYS A 79 4.72 4.63 -17.00
CA LYS A 79 5.16 6.04 -16.90
C LYS A 79 4.23 6.89 -16.02
N GLY A 80 3.56 6.31 -15.03
CA GLY A 80 2.72 7.04 -14.07
C GLY A 80 3.53 7.75 -12.97
N ALA A 81 2.83 8.44 -12.07
CA ALA A 81 3.43 9.17 -10.94
C ALA A 81 4.31 8.28 -10.05
N SER A 82 3.97 6.99 -9.89
CA SER A 82 4.77 6.00 -9.19
C SER A 82 6.14 5.71 -9.84
N GLY A 83 6.34 6.10 -11.11
CA GLY A 83 7.62 5.99 -11.81
C GLY A 83 8.61 7.10 -11.48
N GLN A 84 8.23 8.11 -10.70
CA GLN A 84 9.10 9.23 -10.31
C GLN A 84 10.05 8.91 -9.15
N GLY A 85 9.90 7.75 -8.52
CA GLY A 85 10.74 7.29 -7.41
C GLY A 85 10.29 7.78 -6.03
N VAL A 86 10.78 7.10 -4.99
CA VAL A 86 10.43 7.36 -3.59
C VAL A 86 10.93 8.74 -3.14
N SER A 87 12.15 9.10 -3.52
CA SER A 87 12.79 10.36 -3.14
C SER A 87 12.03 11.59 -3.64
N GLU A 88 11.53 11.55 -4.88
CA GLU A 88 10.74 12.63 -5.45
C GLU A 88 9.38 12.78 -4.76
N PHE A 89 8.71 11.66 -4.47
CA PHE A 89 7.47 11.67 -3.71
C PHE A 89 7.64 12.30 -2.32
N LEU A 90 8.69 11.89 -1.58
CA LEU A 90 8.98 12.43 -0.24
C LEU A 90 9.31 13.94 -0.31
N ARG A 91 10.01 14.39 -1.35
CA ARG A 91 10.31 15.80 -1.59
C ARG A 91 9.04 16.62 -1.82
N GLN A 92 8.13 16.14 -2.67
CA GLN A 92 6.87 16.81 -2.98
C GLN A 92 5.96 16.94 -1.74
N GLN A 93 5.98 15.95 -0.85
CA GLN A 93 5.22 15.96 0.39
C GLN A 93 5.83 16.83 1.50
N LYS A 94 6.98 17.48 1.25
CA LYS A 94 7.74 18.29 2.25
C LYS A 94 7.94 17.55 3.59
N LEU A 95 8.12 16.22 3.52
CA LEU A 95 8.28 15.40 4.72
C LEU A 95 9.62 15.70 5.40
N SER A 96 9.62 15.67 6.73
CA SER A 96 10.82 15.93 7.52
C SER A 96 11.93 14.90 7.26
N LYS A 97 13.20 15.27 7.49
CA LYS A 97 14.36 14.39 7.31
C LYS A 97 14.27 13.05 8.07
N GLN A 98 13.45 12.98 9.13
CA GLN A 98 13.23 11.76 9.90
C GLN A 98 12.60 10.62 9.05
N PHE A 99 11.80 10.97 8.05
CA PHE A 99 11.20 9.99 7.13
C PHE A 99 12.19 9.41 6.11
N LEU A 100 13.41 9.95 6.02
CA LEU A 100 14.47 9.34 5.21
C LEU A 100 14.99 8.04 5.83
N LEU A 101 14.96 7.91 7.16
CA LEU A 101 15.37 6.69 7.85
C LEU A 101 14.26 5.64 7.93
N LEU A 102 13.00 6.08 8.04
CA LEU A 102 11.83 5.19 8.14
C LEU A 102 10.71 5.72 7.25
N PRO A 103 10.78 5.54 5.93
CA PRO A 103 9.81 6.12 4.99
C PRO A 103 8.36 5.71 5.27
N HIS A 104 8.13 4.49 5.73
CA HIS A 104 6.81 3.97 6.08
C HIS A 104 6.44 4.13 7.58
N ALA A 105 7.16 4.96 8.35
CA ALA A 105 6.77 5.25 9.74
C ALA A 105 5.32 5.78 9.87
N PRO A 106 4.81 6.64 8.97
CA PRO A 106 3.41 7.06 9.01
C PRO A 106 2.43 5.88 8.86
N LEU A 107 2.72 4.93 7.96
CA LEU A 107 1.91 3.72 7.80
C LEU A 107 1.96 2.86 9.07
N THR A 108 3.15 2.67 9.63
CA THR A 108 3.34 1.93 10.89
C THR A 108 2.50 2.54 12.01
N LYS A 109 2.59 3.87 12.19
CA LYS A 109 1.80 4.61 13.18
C LYS A 109 0.30 4.47 12.93
N TRP A 110 -0.12 4.53 11.66
CA TRP A 110 -1.51 4.35 11.29
C TRP A 110 -2.00 2.94 11.64
N CYS A 111 -1.24 1.89 11.32
CA CYS A 111 -1.58 0.50 11.65
C CYS A 111 -1.71 0.29 13.17
N LEU A 112 -0.75 0.79 13.95
CA LEU A 112 -0.81 0.71 15.42
C LEU A 112 -2.06 1.37 15.99
N LYS A 113 -2.43 2.55 15.47
CA LYS A 113 -3.60 3.30 15.93
C LYS A 113 -4.92 2.67 15.52
N ASN A 114 -5.01 2.17 14.27
CA ASN A 114 -6.29 1.79 13.66
C ASN A 114 -6.56 0.29 13.67
N ILE A 115 -5.53 -0.56 13.71
CA ILE A 115 -5.67 -2.01 13.72
C ILE A 115 -5.24 -2.59 15.04
N GLY A 116 -4.17 -2.08 15.64
CA GLY A 116 -3.70 -2.45 16.97
C GLY A 116 -2.33 -3.10 16.98
N ILE A 117 -1.76 -3.17 18.20
CA ILE A 117 -0.38 -3.64 18.42
C ILE A 117 -0.21 -5.13 18.10
N VAL A 118 -1.21 -5.96 18.38
CA VAL A 118 -1.13 -7.41 18.14
C VAL A 118 -1.00 -7.70 16.65
N PHE A 119 -1.81 -7.03 15.82
CA PHE A 119 -1.70 -7.13 14.36
C PHE A 119 -0.33 -6.67 13.86
N PHE A 120 0.17 -5.54 14.38
CA PHE A 120 1.49 -5.04 14.03
C PHE A 120 2.58 -6.05 14.34
N LEU A 121 2.61 -6.61 15.56
CA LEU A 121 3.62 -7.59 15.97
C LEU A 121 3.57 -8.88 15.13
N LYS A 122 2.38 -9.36 14.77
CA LYS A 122 2.22 -10.52 13.88
C LYS A 122 2.72 -10.29 12.45
N ASN A 123 2.84 -9.05 12.01
CA ASN A 123 3.27 -8.66 10.67
C ASN A 123 4.51 -7.76 10.67
N ILE A 124 5.30 -7.77 11.74
CA ILE A 124 6.46 -6.89 11.91
C ILE A 124 7.51 -7.08 10.81
N ASP A 125 7.67 -8.31 10.34
CA ASP A 125 8.53 -8.69 9.23
C ASP A 125 8.18 -7.92 7.95
N PHE A 126 6.89 -7.73 7.66
CA PHE A 126 6.43 -6.93 6.54
C PHE A 126 6.86 -5.47 6.69
N PHE A 127 6.64 -4.85 7.87
CA PHE A 127 6.97 -3.44 8.09
C PHE A 127 8.48 -3.18 8.01
N ILE A 128 9.30 -4.10 8.54
CA ILE A 128 10.77 -4.03 8.41
C ILE A 128 11.17 -4.10 6.95
N LYS A 129 10.68 -5.12 6.22
CA LYS A 129 10.98 -5.31 4.80
C LYS A 129 10.55 -4.12 3.95
N LEU A 130 9.37 -3.56 4.22
CA LEU A 130 8.83 -2.42 3.48
C LEU A 130 9.71 -1.17 3.64
N ASN A 131 10.12 -0.85 4.88
CA ASN A 131 11.04 0.27 5.13
C ASN A 131 12.40 0.04 4.48
N PHE A 132 12.94 -1.18 4.58
CA PHE A 132 14.23 -1.53 3.97
C PHE A 132 14.21 -1.37 2.44
N LEU A 133 13.16 -1.87 1.78
CA LEU A 133 13.00 -1.71 0.33
C LEU A 133 12.85 -0.24 -0.09
N ALA A 134 12.15 0.57 0.70
CA ALA A 134 12.03 2.00 0.44
C ALA A 134 13.38 2.73 0.57
N ILE A 135 14.19 2.39 1.57
CA ILE A 135 15.54 2.95 1.74
C ILE A 135 16.43 2.57 0.55
N ILE A 136 16.43 1.30 0.15
CA ILE A 136 17.19 0.86 -1.04
C ILE A 136 16.75 1.63 -2.29
N SER A 137 15.44 1.78 -2.51
CA SER A 137 14.93 2.54 -3.64
C SER A 137 15.41 3.99 -3.62
N MET A 138 15.42 4.63 -2.45
CA MET A 138 15.93 6.00 -2.31
C MET A 138 17.41 6.11 -2.62
N ILE A 139 18.24 5.14 -2.20
CA ILE A 139 19.67 5.10 -2.52
C ILE A 139 19.86 4.97 -4.03
N ILE A 140 19.14 4.06 -4.68
CA ILE A 140 19.21 3.86 -6.13
C ILE A 140 18.77 5.14 -6.88
N ASP A 141 17.72 5.82 -6.41
CA ASP A 141 17.23 7.06 -7.04
C ASP A 141 18.26 8.20 -6.94
N THR A 142 19.06 8.24 -5.86
CA THR A 142 20.11 9.25 -5.68
C THR A 142 21.35 8.98 -6.52
N THR A 143 21.65 7.72 -6.84
CA THR A 143 22.82 7.35 -7.66
C THR A 143 22.58 7.49 -9.17
N LYS A 144 21.31 7.66 -9.59
CA LYS A 144 20.96 7.86 -11.01
C LYS A 144 20.93 9.33 -11.45
N LYS A 145 21.17 10.25 -10.55
CA LYS A 145 21.29 11.69 -10.83
C LYS A 145 22.74 12.10 -10.97
#